data_bce73aa8d3380c302b8a736116f2a74d
#
_entry.id   bce73aa8d3380c302b8a736116f2a74d
#
_cell.length_a   1.000
_cell.length_b   1.000
_cell.length_c   1.000
_cell.angle_alpha   90.00
_cell.angle_beta   90.00
_cell.angle_gamma   90.00
#
_symmetry.space_group_name_H-M   'P 1'
#
loop_
_entity.id
_entity.type
_entity.pdbx_description
1 polymer ?
#
loop_
_entity_poly.entity_id
_entity_poly.type
_entity_poly.pdbx_seq_one_letter_code
_entity_poly.pdbx_strand_id
1 'polypeptide(L)'
;PVYIFDALKKKTPEEWKAAYRKSKYFQNFSNNDASSKSYSSMKSPSLNTDFFNQFTTLVSRYFTVTIRDYERQGLMLFIAPVIALLINMLFSGDGAEVKAIFILVISTIWLGCSNAVREIVNERSIYKRERMVNLSIPAYLSSKMAVLLLFSLYQIFCLVGITSMKFYYSNQVGLFLILFYTSIIATILGLLISAVSRTEAFALTVLPLVLIPMVIFAGLVQYYRDMASWIQGFSGIWLSRWAYELSLSNSFSDGVGIIGFDSDGSVVAYGIMTTMLFLFLGGLVWMLKSLDKKK
;
A
#
# COMPACT_ATOMS: atom_id res chain seq x y z
N PRO A 1 9.73 -19.59 -36.14
CA PRO A 1 8.34 -19.11 -36.14
C PRO A 1 7.84 -18.74 -37.52
N VAL A 2 8.67 -18.06 -38.35
CA VAL A 2 8.28 -17.58 -39.71
C VAL A 2 7.82 -18.72 -40.61
N TYR A 3 8.51 -19.85 -40.63
CA TYR A 3 8.15 -21.01 -41.43
C TYR A 3 6.74 -21.60 -41.16
N ILE A 4 6.26 -21.45 -39.93
CA ILE A 4 4.92 -21.93 -39.56
C ILE A 4 3.85 -21.05 -40.22
N PHE A 5 4.04 -19.72 -40.18
CA PHE A 5 3.11 -18.79 -40.81
C PHE A 5 3.08 -18.89 -42.34
N ASP A 6 4.24 -19.13 -42.96
CA ASP A 6 4.31 -19.34 -44.38
C ASP A 6 3.66 -20.67 -44.80
N ALA A 7 3.79 -21.72 -43.97
CA ALA A 7 3.09 -22.98 -44.19
C ALA A 7 1.56 -22.84 -44.02
N LEU A 8 1.10 -22.02 -43.04
CA LEU A 8 -0.32 -21.77 -42.80
C LEU A 8 -0.98 -21.00 -43.97
N LYS A 9 -0.24 -20.11 -44.63
CA LYS A 9 -0.74 -19.36 -45.80
C LYS A 9 -0.98 -20.20 -47.05
N LYS A 10 -0.39 -21.40 -47.13
CA LYS A 10 -0.48 -22.27 -48.32
C LYS A 10 -1.82 -22.97 -48.51
N LYS A 11 -2.68 -22.98 -47.49
CA LYS A 11 -4.01 -23.66 -47.54
C LYS A 11 -5.04 -22.78 -46.93
N THR A 12 -6.27 -22.89 -47.38
CA THR A 12 -7.42 -22.21 -46.78
C THR A 12 -7.73 -22.77 -45.40
N PRO A 13 -8.43 -21.99 -44.54
CA PRO A 13 -8.82 -22.49 -43.20
C PRO A 13 -9.67 -23.77 -43.26
N GLU A 14 -10.47 -23.95 -44.32
CA GLU A 14 -11.30 -25.11 -44.52
C GLU A 14 -10.46 -26.37 -44.89
N GLU A 15 -9.49 -26.20 -45.76
CA GLU A 15 -8.55 -27.26 -46.10
C GLU A 15 -7.72 -27.70 -44.90
N TRP A 16 -7.26 -26.76 -44.07
CA TRP A 16 -6.59 -27.08 -42.82
C TRP A 16 -7.50 -27.84 -41.86
N LYS A 17 -8.76 -27.44 -41.72
CA LYS A 17 -9.74 -28.14 -40.90
C LYS A 17 -10.01 -29.54 -41.38
N ALA A 18 -10.10 -29.75 -42.69
CA ALA A 18 -10.27 -31.09 -43.30
C ALA A 18 -9.03 -31.97 -43.11
N ALA A 19 -7.81 -31.40 -43.29
CA ALA A 19 -6.58 -32.08 -43.07
C ALA A 19 -6.40 -32.51 -41.60
N TYR A 20 -6.74 -31.61 -40.67
CA TYR A 20 -6.68 -31.89 -39.24
C TYR A 20 -7.64 -32.98 -38.83
N ARG A 21 -8.88 -33.01 -39.35
CA ARG A 21 -9.87 -34.07 -39.08
C ARG A 21 -9.40 -35.45 -39.57
N LYS A 22 -8.58 -35.50 -40.63
CA LYS A 22 -7.98 -36.77 -41.15
C LYS A 22 -6.69 -37.12 -40.42
N SER A 23 -6.16 -36.28 -39.59
CA SER A 23 -4.91 -36.50 -38.90
C SER A 23 -5.04 -37.56 -37.79
N LYS A 24 -3.97 -38.28 -37.54
CA LYS A 24 -3.84 -39.24 -36.43
C LYS A 24 -4.09 -38.60 -35.06
N TYR A 25 -3.77 -37.34 -34.94
CA TYR A 25 -3.98 -36.54 -33.70
C TYR A 25 -5.47 -36.34 -33.42
N PHE A 26 -6.26 -36.00 -34.43
CA PHE A 26 -7.72 -35.82 -34.27
C PHE A 26 -8.39 -37.18 -33.97
N GLN A 27 -7.97 -38.27 -34.65
CA GLN A 27 -8.53 -39.59 -34.39
C GLN A 27 -8.23 -40.10 -32.99
N ASN A 28 -7.00 -39.86 -32.50
CA ASN A 28 -6.62 -40.17 -31.11
C ASN A 28 -7.40 -39.36 -30.09
N PHE A 29 -7.63 -38.07 -30.39
CA PHE A 29 -8.43 -37.20 -29.54
C PHE A 29 -9.91 -37.63 -29.52
N SER A 30 -10.50 -37.89 -30.68
CA SER A 30 -11.87 -38.34 -30.82
C SER A 30 -12.11 -39.72 -30.18
N ASN A 31 -11.15 -40.66 -30.29
CA ASN A 31 -11.24 -41.97 -29.66
C ASN A 31 -11.10 -41.91 -28.14
N ASN A 32 -10.26 -41.01 -27.62
CA ASN A 32 -10.16 -40.77 -26.20
C ASN A 32 -11.41 -40.09 -25.64
N ASP A 33 -12.05 -39.21 -26.39
CA ASP A 33 -13.34 -38.59 -25.99
C ASP A 33 -14.48 -39.63 -26.03
N ALA A 34 -14.46 -40.58 -26.97
CA ALA A 34 -15.47 -41.63 -27.02
C ALA A 34 -15.24 -42.71 -25.90
N SER A 35 -14.02 -42.89 -25.42
CA SER A 35 -13.70 -43.75 -24.27
C SER A 35 -13.75 -43.01 -22.91
N SER A 36 -13.89 -41.69 -22.92
CA SER A 36 -14.17 -40.94 -21.70
C SER A 36 -15.57 -41.32 -21.22
N LYS A 37 -15.61 -42.41 -20.41
CA LYS A 37 -16.68 -42.64 -19.45
C LYS A 37 -17.13 -41.28 -18.99
N SER A 38 -18.43 -41.00 -19.26
CA SER A 38 -19.21 -40.01 -18.57
C SER A 38 -18.31 -39.14 -17.65
N TYR A 39 -17.97 -37.93 -18.09
CA TYR A 39 -17.59 -36.92 -17.13
C TYR A 39 -18.83 -36.83 -16.23
N SER A 40 -18.88 -37.77 -15.23
CA SER A 40 -19.72 -37.56 -14.06
C SER A 40 -19.42 -36.15 -13.66
N SER A 41 -20.41 -35.31 -13.83
CA SER A 41 -20.36 -33.86 -13.63
C SER A 41 -19.21 -33.60 -12.65
N MET A 42 -18.05 -33.22 -13.16
CA MET A 42 -17.08 -32.58 -12.30
C MET A 42 -17.94 -31.50 -11.68
N LYS A 43 -18.38 -31.73 -10.42
CA LYS A 43 -18.88 -30.66 -9.58
C LYS A 43 -17.89 -29.57 -9.86
N SER A 44 -18.33 -28.55 -10.62
CA SER A 44 -17.52 -27.35 -10.78
C SER A 44 -16.98 -27.11 -9.40
N PRO A 45 -15.65 -27.18 -9.17
CA PRO A 45 -15.12 -27.06 -7.82
C PRO A 45 -15.86 -25.86 -7.28
N SER A 46 -16.62 -26.07 -6.21
CA SER A 46 -17.44 -25.00 -5.63
C SER A 46 -16.48 -23.86 -5.48
N LEU A 47 -16.70 -22.77 -6.25
CA LEU A 47 -15.83 -21.60 -6.27
C LEU A 47 -15.95 -20.83 -4.94
N ASN A 48 -16.21 -21.52 -3.84
CA ASN A 48 -15.79 -21.15 -2.50
C ASN A 48 -14.26 -21.27 -2.47
N THR A 49 -13.63 -20.40 -3.24
CA THR A 49 -12.20 -20.16 -3.06
C THR A 49 -12.11 -19.52 -1.69
N ASP A 50 -11.78 -20.36 -0.69
CA ASP A 50 -11.61 -19.91 0.68
C ASP A 50 -10.74 -18.68 0.67
N PHE A 51 -11.25 -17.57 1.19
CA PHE A 51 -10.51 -16.30 1.33
C PHE A 51 -9.11 -16.57 1.86
N PHE A 52 -8.97 -17.44 2.85
CA PHE A 52 -7.70 -17.81 3.46
C PHE A 52 -6.71 -18.48 2.49
N ASN A 53 -7.18 -19.37 1.62
CA ASN A 53 -6.33 -20.02 0.63
C ASN A 53 -5.82 -19.02 -0.42
N GLN A 54 -6.69 -18.13 -0.89
CA GLN A 54 -6.25 -17.04 -1.77
C GLN A 54 -5.28 -16.10 -1.06
N PHE A 55 -5.61 -15.67 0.15
CA PHE A 55 -4.77 -14.77 0.95
C PHE A 55 -3.37 -15.33 1.17
N THR A 56 -3.25 -16.57 1.69
CA THR A 56 -1.95 -17.18 1.98
C THR A 56 -1.10 -17.38 0.74
N THR A 57 -1.72 -17.82 -0.37
CA THR A 57 -1.03 -17.98 -1.66
C THR A 57 -0.54 -16.62 -2.19
N LEU A 58 -1.38 -15.59 -2.13
CA LEU A 58 -1.02 -14.24 -2.58
C LEU A 58 0.07 -13.61 -1.70
N VAL A 59 -0.01 -13.77 -0.37
CA VAL A 59 1.03 -13.29 0.55
C VAL A 59 2.36 -13.96 0.24
N SER A 60 2.39 -15.29 0.13
CA SER A 60 3.62 -16.04 -0.15
C SER A 60 4.24 -15.62 -1.49
N ARG A 61 3.41 -15.48 -2.54
CA ARG A 61 3.86 -15.01 -3.85
C ARG A 61 4.43 -13.59 -3.77
N TYR A 62 3.67 -12.67 -3.18
CA TYR A 62 4.07 -11.27 -3.09
C TYR A 62 5.32 -11.09 -2.24
N PHE A 63 5.41 -11.76 -1.10
CA PHE A 63 6.59 -11.76 -0.25
C PHE A 63 7.83 -12.27 -0.98
N THR A 64 7.70 -13.39 -1.70
CA THR A 64 8.81 -13.96 -2.49
C THR A 64 9.30 -13.02 -3.58
N VAL A 65 8.37 -12.37 -4.30
CA VAL A 65 8.70 -11.40 -5.36
C VAL A 65 9.39 -10.18 -4.75
N THR A 66 8.84 -9.67 -3.64
CA THR A 66 9.36 -8.49 -2.95
C THR A 66 10.78 -8.72 -2.42
N ILE A 67 11.06 -9.86 -1.77
CA ILE A 67 12.41 -10.16 -1.24
C ILE A 67 13.44 -10.35 -2.36
N ARG A 68 13.04 -10.82 -3.54
CA ARG A 68 13.98 -11.00 -4.66
C ARG A 68 14.45 -9.70 -5.30
N ASP A 69 13.75 -8.60 -5.06
CA ASP A 69 14.16 -7.27 -5.50
C ASP A 69 15.13 -6.64 -4.47
N TYR A 70 16.35 -7.14 -4.44
CA TYR A 70 17.36 -6.77 -3.42
C TYR A 70 17.71 -5.28 -3.42
N GLU A 71 17.74 -4.63 -4.58
CA GLU A 71 18.08 -3.21 -4.67
C GLU A 71 17.02 -2.35 -4.00
N ARG A 72 15.77 -2.58 -4.34
CA ARG A 72 14.63 -1.86 -3.76
C ARG A 72 14.48 -2.16 -2.27
N GLN A 73 14.59 -3.44 -1.87
CA GLN A 73 14.46 -3.83 -0.47
C GLN A 73 15.58 -3.30 0.40
N GLY A 74 16.81 -3.30 -0.10
CA GLY A 74 17.94 -2.68 0.59
C GLY A 74 17.67 -1.22 0.89
N LEU A 75 17.25 -0.44 -0.10
CA LEU A 75 16.90 0.98 0.11
C LEU A 75 15.77 1.16 1.13
N MET A 76 14.70 0.36 1.05
CA MET A 76 13.57 0.44 1.98
C MET A 76 13.96 0.12 3.43
N LEU A 77 14.89 -0.83 3.64
CA LEU A 77 15.34 -1.20 4.97
C LEU A 77 16.33 -0.16 5.56
N PHE A 78 17.22 0.40 4.72
CA PHE A 78 18.24 1.34 5.21
C PHE A 78 17.73 2.77 5.43
N ILE A 79 16.68 3.19 4.73
CA ILE A 79 16.22 4.58 4.78
C ILE A 79 15.71 4.98 6.19
N ALA A 80 15.02 4.10 6.90
CA ALA A 80 14.48 4.39 8.22
C ALA A 80 15.58 4.56 9.29
N PRO A 81 16.59 3.67 9.44
CA PRO A 81 17.74 3.90 10.29
C PRO A 81 18.50 5.18 9.96
N VAL A 82 18.71 5.47 8.69
CA VAL A 82 19.40 6.69 8.25
C VAL A 82 18.64 7.94 8.70
N ILE A 83 17.32 8.00 8.46
CA ILE A 83 16.48 9.13 8.92
C ILE A 83 16.57 9.28 10.45
N ALA A 84 16.47 8.18 11.20
CA ALA A 84 16.53 8.22 12.66
C ALA A 84 17.87 8.72 13.17
N LEU A 85 18.99 8.32 12.55
CA LEU A 85 20.32 8.85 12.86
C LEU A 85 20.43 10.34 12.54
N LEU A 86 19.91 10.79 11.38
CA LEU A 86 19.90 12.20 11.02
C LEU A 86 19.08 13.04 12.00
N ILE A 87 17.95 12.54 12.48
CA ILE A 87 17.16 13.21 13.53
C ILE A 87 18.00 13.38 14.79
N ASN A 88 18.68 12.32 15.23
CA ASN A 88 19.55 12.37 16.41
C ASN A 88 20.74 13.32 16.23
N MET A 89 21.29 13.43 15.02
CA MET A 89 22.40 14.35 14.76
C MET A 89 21.94 15.81 14.69
N LEU A 90 20.79 16.07 14.09
CA LEU A 90 20.34 17.43 13.77
C LEU A 90 19.74 18.15 14.97
N PHE A 91 18.88 17.50 15.74
CA PHE A 91 18.14 18.15 16.81
C PHE A 91 18.84 18.03 18.16
N SER A 92 19.09 19.18 18.79
CA SER A 92 19.63 19.31 20.16
C SER A 92 19.18 20.65 20.76
N GLY A 93 19.12 20.72 22.09
CA GLY A 93 18.66 21.90 22.83
C GLY A 93 17.14 21.93 23.03
N ASP A 94 16.63 23.07 23.48
CA ASP A 94 15.23 23.24 23.87
C ASP A 94 14.26 23.00 22.70
N GLY A 95 13.23 22.22 22.96
CA GLY A 95 12.18 21.87 21.96
C GLY A 95 12.67 20.95 20.84
N ALA A 96 13.82 20.28 21.03
CA ALA A 96 14.34 19.31 20.07
C ALA A 96 13.37 18.11 19.92
N GLU A 97 12.73 17.68 21.00
CA GLU A 97 11.79 16.57 21.04
C GLU A 97 10.55 16.85 20.15
N VAL A 98 9.99 18.05 20.24
CA VAL A 98 8.83 18.48 19.44
C VAL A 98 9.15 18.40 17.94
N LYS A 99 10.34 18.88 17.56
CA LYS A 99 10.82 18.82 16.17
C LYS A 99 11.12 17.39 15.72
N ALA A 100 11.70 16.59 16.61
CA ALA A 100 12.00 15.17 16.34
C ALA A 100 10.71 14.38 16.07
N ILE A 101 9.68 14.54 16.90
CA ILE A 101 8.36 13.90 16.69
C ILE A 101 7.74 14.33 15.36
N PHE A 102 7.84 15.60 15.00
CA PHE A 102 7.34 16.07 13.70
C PHE A 102 8.00 15.31 12.55
N ILE A 103 9.33 15.24 12.52
CA ILE A 103 10.05 14.52 11.46
C ILE A 103 9.75 13.01 11.52
N LEU A 104 9.57 12.41 12.70
CA LEU A 104 9.14 11.02 12.84
C LEU A 104 7.79 10.76 12.17
N VAL A 105 6.80 11.64 12.41
CA VAL A 105 5.46 11.52 11.81
C VAL A 105 5.53 11.67 10.30
N ILE A 106 6.20 12.72 9.81
CA ILE A 106 6.33 12.98 8.37
C ILE A 106 7.08 11.83 7.68
N SER A 107 8.16 11.33 8.28
CA SER A 107 8.92 10.19 7.76
C SER A 107 8.06 8.92 7.71
N THR A 108 7.25 8.67 8.73
CA THR A 108 6.32 7.53 8.78
C THR A 108 5.29 7.59 7.64
N ILE A 109 4.70 8.76 7.40
CA ILE A 109 3.74 8.95 6.30
C ILE A 109 4.44 8.78 4.95
N TRP A 110 5.63 9.38 4.80
CA TRP A 110 6.42 9.26 3.57
C TRP A 110 6.77 7.82 3.26
N LEU A 111 7.32 7.09 4.23
CA LEU A 111 7.71 5.68 4.07
C LEU A 111 6.49 4.81 3.74
N GLY A 112 5.38 4.96 4.47
CA GLY A 112 4.16 4.21 4.20
C GLY A 112 3.61 4.43 2.78
N CYS A 113 3.53 5.68 2.34
CA CYS A 113 3.09 6.00 0.98
C CYS A 113 4.09 5.50 -0.08
N SER A 114 5.41 5.73 0.11
CA SER A 114 6.45 5.37 -0.86
C SER A 114 6.56 3.86 -1.06
N ASN A 115 6.40 3.08 0.01
CA ASN A 115 6.40 1.61 -0.06
C ASN A 115 5.24 1.10 -0.93
N ALA A 116 4.09 1.78 -0.90
CA ALA A 116 2.84 1.31 -1.50
C ALA A 116 2.52 1.90 -2.89
N VAL A 117 3.09 3.06 -3.23
CA VAL A 117 2.68 3.87 -4.39
C VAL A 117 2.84 3.18 -5.74
N ARG A 118 3.74 2.20 -5.86
CA ARG A 118 4.00 1.45 -7.11
C ARG A 118 3.29 0.09 -7.20
N GLU A 119 2.73 -0.39 -6.09
CA GLU A 119 2.33 -1.79 -5.93
C GLU A 119 1.18 -2.24 -6.85
N ILE A 120 0.16 -1.41 -7.02
CA ILE A 120 -1.00 -1.76 -7.86
C ILE A 120 -0.75 -1.41 -9.32
N VAL A 121 -0.10 -0.27 -9.59
CA VAL A 121 0.14 0.18 -10.96
C VAL A 121 1.05 -0.77 -11.72
N ASN A 122 2.07 -1.34 -11.09
CA ASN A 122 2.99 -2.29 -11.70
C ASN A 122 2.36 -3.66 -11.97
N GLU A 123 1.43 -4.08 -11.13
CA GLU A 123 0.73 -5.37 -11.28
C GLU A 123 -0.64 -5.26 -11.96
N ARG A 124 -1.01 -4.09 -12.51
CA ARG A 124 -2.34 -3.86 -13.06
C ARG A 124 -2.78 -4.87 -14.12
N SER A 125 -1.86 -5.28 -15.00
CA SER A 125 -2.14 -6.29 -16.04
C SER A 125 -2.35 -7.69 -15.47
N ILE A 126 -1.59 -8.04 -14.43
CA ILE A 126 -1.70 -9.30 -13.70
C ILE A 126 -3.02 -9.32 -12.93
N TYR A 127 -3.32 -8.25 -12.17
CA TYR A 127 -4.57 -8.08 -11.44
C TYR A 127 -5.79 -8.29 -12.35
N LYS A 128 -5.84 -7.64 -13.53
CA LYS A 128 -6.95 -7.79 -14.48
C LYS A 128 -7.14 -9.23 -14.95
N ARG A 129 -6.06 -9.95 -15.25
CA ARG A 129 -6.11 -11.38 -15.65
C ARG A 129 -6.62 -12.27 -14.51
N GLU A 130 -6.12 -12.08 -13.31
CA GLU A 130 -6.51 -12.87 -12.14
C GLU A 130 -7.96 -12.59 -11.73
N ARG A 131 -8.45 -11.35 -11.94
CA ARG A 131 -9.87 -11.01 -11.73
C ARG A 131 -10.81 -11.78 -12.66
N MET A 132 -10.40 -12.07 -13.90
CA MET A 132 -11.17 -12.92 -14.80
C MET A 132 -11.28 -14.37 -14.32
N VAL A 133 -10.38 -14.82 -13.45
CA VAL A 133 -10.33 -16.18 -12.89
C VAL A 133 -10.75 -16.19 -11.40
N ASN A 134 -11.61 -15.24 -11.02
CA ASN A 134 -12.25 -15.20 -9.69
C ASN A 134 -11.34 -14.78 -8.50
N LEU A 135 -10.33 -13.93 -8.72
CA LEU A 135 -9.57 -13.32 -7.63
C LEU A 135 -10.49 -12.45 -6.76
N SER A 136 -10.48 -12.61 -5.44
CA SER A 136 -11.23 -11.74 -4.53
C SER A 136 -10.46 -10.44 -4.23
N ILE A 137 -11.15 -9.28 -4.33
CA ILE A 137 -10.55 -7.97 -4.01
C ILE A 137 -10.05 -7.91 -2.55
N PRO A 138 -10.80 -8.37 -1.53
CA PRO A 138 -10.32 -8.38 -0.17
C PRO A 138 -9.06 -9.22 0.02
N ALA A 139 -8.95 -10.42 -0.58
CA ALA A 139 -7.77 -11.26 -0.46
C ALA A 139 -6.55 -10.60 -1.12
N TYR A 140 -6.75 -9.95 -2.27
CA TYR A 140 -5.68 -9.20 -2.94
C TYR A 140 -5.19 -8.02 -2.09
N LEU A 141 -6.09 -7.17 -1.58
CA LEU A 141 -5.71 -6.02 -0.77
C LEU A 141 -5.07 -6.42 0.55
N SER A 142 -5.67 -7.38 1.27
CA SER A 142 -5.12 -7.83 2.55
C SER A 142 -3.75 -8.49 2.40
N SER A 143 -3.49 -9.20 1.30
CA SER A 143 -2.17 -9.77 1.02
C SER A 143 -1.10 -8.68 0.79
N LYS A 144 -1.43 -7.63 0.02
CA LYS A 144 -0.55 -6.47 -0.17
C LYS A 144 -0.30 -5.74 1.14
N MET A 145 -1.37 -5.45 1.89
CA MET A 145 -1.27 -4.80 3.19
C MET A 145 -0.40 -5.59 4.17
N ALA A 146 -0.57 -6.91 4.28
CA ALA A 146 0.19 -7.75 5.21
C ALA A 146 1.70 -7.62 5.00
N VAL A 147 2.16 -7.69 3.76
CA VAL A 147 3.60 -7.58 3.45
C VAL A 147 4.12 -6.16 3.65
N LEU A 148 3.39 -5.14 3.18
CA LEU A 148 3.79 -3.74 3.34
C LEU A 148 3.85 -3.32 4.80
N LEU A 149 2.89 -3.77 5.63
CA LEU A 149 2.88 -3.48 7.05
C LEU A 149 4.00 -4.19 7.81
N LEU A 150 4.46 -5.34 7.36
CA LEU A 150 5.65 -5.98 7.93
C LEU A 150 6.90 -5.11 7.74
N PHE A 151 7.10 -4.52 6.56
CA PHE A 151 8.18 -3.55 6.33
C PHE A 151 7.99 -2.27 7.15
N SER A 152 6.77 -1.74 7.20
CA SER A 152 6.48 -0.56 8.02
C SER A 152 6.74 -0.80 9.51
N LEU A 153 6.42 -1.98 10.02
CA LEU A 153 6.71 -2.37 11.42
C LEU A 153 8.22 -2.27 11.71
N TYR A 154 9.05 -2.83 10.84
CA TYR A 154 10.51 -2.73 10.95
C TYR A 154 10.97 -1.27 10.88
N GLN A 155 10.48 -0.49 9.93
CA GLN A 155 10.86 0.91 9.73
C GLN A 155 10.54 1.75 10.97
N ILE A 156 9.34 1.59 11.55
CA ILE A 156 8.93 2.32 12.74
C ILE A 156 9.71 1.86 13.97
N PHE A 157 10.00 0.58 14.07
CA PHE A 157 10.87 0.06 15.13
C PHE A 157 12.25 0.72 15.08
N CYS A 158 12.85 0.87 13.91
CA CYS A 158 14.11 1.58 13.74
C CYS A 158 13.97 3.08 14.06
N LEU A 159 12.91 3.73 13.55
CA LEU A 159 12.68 5.16 13.79
C LEU A 159 12.55 5.46 15.28
N VAL A 160 11.66 4.78 15.99
CA VAL A 160 11.43 5.01 17.42
C VAL A 160 12.61 4.50 18.25
N GLY A 161 13.13 3.31 17.97
CA GLY A 161 14.22 2.70 18.74
C GLY A 161 15.52 3.51 18.70
N ILE A 162 15.92 4.01 17.54
CA ILE A 162 17.15 4.80 17.40
C ILE A 162 16.96 6.21 17.98
N THR A 163 15.80 6.85 17.75
CA THR A 163 15.57 8.21 18.28
C THR A 163 15.40 8.22 19.79
N SER A 164 14.85 7.15 20.39
CA SER A 164 14.75 7.02 21.85
C SER A 164 16.09 6.86 22.56
N MET A 165 17.18 6.62 21.84
CA MET A 165 18.53 6.65 22.44
C MET A 165 18.96 8.07 22.85
N LYS A 166 18.40 9.09 22.22
CA LYS A 166 18.71 10.49 22.49
C LYS A 166 17.55 11.25 23.14
N PHE A 167 16.33 11.03 22.67
CA PHE A 167 15.13 11.73 23.13
C PHE A 167 14.34 10.89 24.12
N TYR A 168 13.94 11.50 25.21
CA TYR A 168 13.08 10.85 26.18
C TYR A 168 11.61 11.07 25.79
N TYR A 169 10.91 9.97 25.46
CA TYR A 169 9.47 9.97 25.23
C TYR A 169 8.75 9.39 26.43
N SER A 170 7.77 10.10 26.99
CA SER A 170 7.03 9.65 28.19
C SER A 170 6.40 8.27 28.02
N ASN A 171 5.90 7.97 26.80
CA ASN A 171 5.32 6.68 26.45
C ASN A 171 5.80 6.23 25.08
N GLN A 172 6.92 5.53 25.04
CA GLN A 172 7.54 5.02 23.79
C GLN A 172 6.65 4.00 23.08
N VAL A 173 5.96 3.13 23.84
CA VAL A 173 5.06 2.11 23.27
C VAL A 173 3.85 2.79 22.63
N GLY A 174 3.28 3.79 23.28
CA GLY A 174 2.19 4.58 22.74
C GLY A 174 2.62 5.30 21.45
N LEU A 175 3.80 5.95 21.42
CA LEU A 175 4.35 6.57 20.23
C LEU A 175 4.52 5.56 19.08
N PHE A 176 5.08 4.39 19.37
CA PHE A 176 5.22 3.32 18.38
C PHE A 176 3.87 2.91 17.79
N LEU A 177 2.84 2.71 18.63
CA LEU A 177 1.50 2.32 18.18
C LEU A 177 0.82 3.42 17.33
N ILE A 178 0.97 4.70 17.72
CA ILE A 178 0.44 5.83 16.95
C ILE A 178 1.11 5.93 15.58
N LEU A 179 2.42 5.83 15.52
CA LEU A 179 3.15 5.85 14.26
C LEU A 179 2.82 4.63 13.40
N PHE A 180 2.66 3.45 13.99
CA PHE A 180 2.23 2.25 13.25
C PHE A 180 0.82 2.42 12.68
N TYR A 181 -0.11 2.95 13.47
CA TYR A 181 -1.46 3.28 12.99
C TYR A 181 -1.44 4.32 11.86
N THR A 182 -0.61 5.36 11.99
CA THR A 182 -0.38 6.36 10.94
C THR A 182 0.16 5.71 9.67
N SER A 183 1.09 4.77 9.80
CA SER A 183 1.67 4.08 8.65
C SER A 183 0.66 3.18 7.92
N ILE A 184 -0.29 2.57 8.63
CA ILE A 184 -1.40 1.82 8.01
C ILE A 184 -2.20 2.74 7.09
N ILE A 185 -2.59 3.92 7.57
CA ILE A 185 -3.37 4.89 6.79
C ILE A 185 -2.56 5.41 5.60
N ALA A 186 -1.28 5.72 5.82
CA ALA A 186 -0.37 6.17 4.78
C ALA A 186 -0.14 5.10 3.69
N THR A 187 -0.04 3.83 4.07
CA THR A 187 0.07 2.70 3.13
C THR A 187 -1.19 2.57 2.27
N ILE A 188 -2.38 2.69 2.87
CA ILE A 188 -3.65 2.66 2.12
C ILE A 188 -3.73 3.85 1.16
N LEU A 189 -3.32 5.04 1.59
CA LEU A 189 -3.24 6.23 0.73
C LEU A 189 -2.28 6.00 -0.44
N GLY A 190 -1.10 5.43 -0.19
CA GLY A 190 -0.15 5.06 -1.24
C GLY A 190 -0.72 4.05 -2.23
N LEU A 191 -1.43 3.01 -1.76
CA LEU A 191 -2.15 2.05 -2.61
C LEU A 191 -3.26 2.74 -3.42
N LEU A 192 -3.97 3.70 -2.83
CA LEU A 192 -5.01 4.46 -3.54
C LEU A 192 -4.39 5.31 -4.67
N ILE A 193 -3.29 6.01 -4.42
CA ILE A 193 -2.53 6.74 -5.45
C ILE A 193 -2.10 5.77 -6.56
N SER A 194 -1.59 4.59 -6.20
CA SER A 194 -1.19 3.54 -7.15
C SER A 194 -2.36 3.05 -8.01
N ALA A 195 -3.53 2.84 -7.41
CA ALA A 195 -4.72 2.36 -8.12
C ALA A 195 -5.27 3.39 -9.13
N VAL A 196 -5.23 4.68 -8.77
CA VAL A 196 -5.67 5.79 -9.65
C VAL A 196 -4.68 6.03 -10.78
N SER A 197 -3.40 5.86 -10.54
CA SER A 197 -2.32 6.15 -11.49
C SER A 197 -2.33 5.19 -12.68
N ARG A 198 -2.08 5.71 -13.89
CA ARG A 198 -2.00 4.91 -15.12
C ARG A 198 -0.63 4.29 -15.34
N THR A 199 0.41 4.98 -14.91
CA THR A 199 1.81 4.57 -15.05
C THR A 199 2.54 4.75 -13.72
N GLU A 200 3.65 4.02 -13.54
CA GLU A 200 4.51 4.16 -12.37
C GLU A 200 5.08 5.57 -12.25
N ALA A 201 5.54 6.15 -13.36
CA ALA A 201 6.08 7.51 -13.37
C ALA A 201 5.04 8.55 -12.90
N PHE A 202 3.78 8.41 -13.32
CA PHE A 202 2.70 9.28 -12.88
C PHE A 202 2.43 9.11 -11.37
N ALA A 203 2.42 7.89 -10.86
CA ALA A 203 2.24 7.62 -9.44
C ALA A 203 3.32 8.30 -8.57
N LEU A 204 4.58 8.20 -9.00
CA LEU A 204 5.71 8.83 -8.33
C LEU A 204 5.66 10.37 -8.40
N THR A 205 5.11 10.96 -9.46
CA THR A 205 4.92 12.41 -9.58
C THR A 205 3.81 12.94 -8.68
N VAL A 206 2.73 12.17 -8.52
CA VAL A 206 1.60 12.54 -7.64
C VAL A 206 1.98 12.45 -6.17
N LEU A 207 2.90 11.55 -5.80
CA LEU A 207 3.29 11.34 -4.40
C LEU A 207 3.77 12.62 -3.70
N PRO A 208 4.77 13.38 -4.20
CA PRO A 208 5.18 14.65 -3.59
C PRO A 208 4.06 15.68 -3.55
N LEU A 209 3.19 15.71 -4.57
CA LEU A 209 2.06 16.65 -4.62
C LEU A 209 1.09 16.45 -3.45
N VAL A 210 0.92 15.21 -2.98
CA VAL A 210 0.11 14.88 -1.81
C VAL A 210 0.87 15.10 -0.51
N LEU A 211 2.18 14.78 -0.48
CA LEU A 211 2.99 14.84 0.75
C LEU A 211 3.41 16.26 1.13
N ILE A 212 3.67 17.16 0.16
CA ILE A 212 4.09 18.54 0.46
C ILE A 212 3.04 19.28 1.31
N PRO A 213 1.74 19.30 0.97
CA PRO A 213 0.73 19.88 1.85
C PRO A 213 0.70 19.24 3.23
N MET A 214 0.91 17.92 3.35
CA MET A 214 0.97 17.26 4.65
C MET A 214 2.09 17.78 5.54
N VAL A 215 3.25 18.12 4.95
CA VAL A 215 4.37 18.73 5.69
C VAL A 215 4.01 20.15 6.14
N ILE A 216 3.45 20.95 5.23
CA ILE A 216 3.16 22.37 5.49
C ILE A 216 2.07 22.53 6.57
N PHE A 217 0.99 21.75 6.49
CA PHE A 217 -0.17 21.86 7.36
C PHE A 217 -0.13 20.98 8.61
N ALA A 218 1.00 20.32 8.90
CA ALA A 218 1.13 19.49 10.09
C ALA A 218 1.21 20.27 11.40
N GLY A 219 1.52 21.59 11.35
CA GLY A 219 1.47 22.47 12.52
C GLY A 219 2.83 22.86 13.11
N LEU A 220 3.97 22.37 12.58
CA LEU A 220 5.30 22.82 13.04
C LEU A 220 5.91 23.90 12.16
N VAL A 221 5.67 23.88 10.84
CA VAL A 221 6.19 24.91 9.90
C VAL A 221 5.63 26.27 10.26
N GLN A 222 4.34 26.33 10.55
CA GLN A 222 3.67 27.43 11.26
C GLN A 222 2.90 26.81 12.40
N TYR A 223 3.04 27.35 13.61
CA TYR A 223 2.33 26.82 14.78
C TYR A 223 0.83 26.92 14.57
N TYR A 224 0.12 25.86 14.93
CA TYR A 224 -1.32 25.75 14.69
C TYR A 224 -2.09 26.93 15.28
N ARG A 225 -1.71 27.40 16.48
CA ARG A 225 -2.31 28.58 17.15
C ARG A 225 -2.14 29.87 16.37
N ASP A 226 -1.07 30.00 15.57
CA ASP A 226 -0.75 31.22 14.82
C ASP A 226 -1.32 31.21 13.40
N MET A 227 -2.02 30.11 13.02
CA MET A 227 -2.70 29.99 11.74
C MET A 227 -4.04 30.75 11.77
N ALA A 228 -4.42 31.35 10.63
CA ALA A 228 -5.77 31.89 10.47
C ALA A 228 -6.83 30.79 10.59
N SER A 229 -8.00 31.08 11.14
CA SER A 229 -9.05 30.09 11.45
C SER A 229 -9.46 29.23 10.25
N TRP A 230 -9.49 29.76 9.04
CA TRP A 230 -9.81 29.01 7.84
C TRP A 230 -8.68 28.02 7.46
N ILE A 231 -7.41 28.39 7.74
CA ILE A 231 -6.25 27.49 7.53
C ILE A 231 -6.27 26.37 8.57
N GLN A 232 -6.62 26.66 9.83
CA GLN A 232 -6.79 25.66 10.87
C GLN A 232 -7.85 24.62 10.46
N GLY A 233 -9.00 25.05 9.94
CA GLY A 233 -10.02 24.16 9.39
C GLY A 233 -9.51 23.31 8.22
N PHE A 234 -8.77 23.93 7.30
CA PHE A 234 -8.18 23.24 6.14
C PHE A 234 -7.10 22.24 6.55
N SER A 235 -6.29 22.55 7.58
CA SER A 235 -5.27 21.62 8.10
C SER A 235 -5.88 20.32 8.63
N GLY A 236 -7.13 20.36 9.09
CA GLY A 236 -7.87 19.18 9.54
C GLY A 236 -8.11 18.09 8.48
N ILE A 237 -7.95 18.41 7.19
CA ILE A 237 -8.08 17.45 6.09
C ILE A 237 -6.83 16.53 6.01
N TRP A 238 -5.70 16.96 6.56
CA TRP A 238 -4.42 16.28 6.39
C TRP A 238 -4.12 15.30 7.52
N LEU A 239 -3.74 14.07 7.17
CA LEU A 239 -3.36 13.02 8.12
C LEU A 239 -2.24 13.46 9.07
N SER A 240 -1.27 14.21 8.56
CA SER A 240 -0.08 14.63 9.31
C SER A 240 -0.40 15.48 10.54
N ARG A 241 -1.40 16.36 10.44
CA ARG A 241 -1.82 17.20 11.58
C ARG A 241 -2.29 16.33 12.76
N TRP A 242 -3.18 15.40 12.51
CA TRP A 242 -3.74 14.52 13.54
C TRP A 242 -2.74 13.53 14.10
N ALA A 243 -1.91 12.97 13.23
CA ALA A 243 -0.83 12.07 13.65
C ALA A 243 0.21 12.81 14.52
N TYR A 244 0.51 14.07 14.19
CA TYR A 244 1.43 14.89 14.95
C TYR A 244 0.86 15.28 16.31
N GLU A 245 -0.40 15.72 16.36
CA GLU A 245 -1.11 16.06 17.60
C GLU A 245 -1.14 14.86 18.57
N LEU A 246 -1.52 13.66 18.07
CA LEU A 246 -1.52 12.42 18.86
C LEU A 246 -0.14 12.05 19.37
N SER A 247 0.88 12.14 18.51
CA SER A 247 2.24 11.79 18.89
C SER A 247 2.82 12.72 19.94
N LEU A 248 2.49 14.01 19.85
CA LEU A 248 2.88 15.00 20.85
C LEU A 248 2.15 14.77 22.17
N SER A 249 0.82 14.63 22.16
CA SER A 249 0.02 14.43 23.38
C SER A 249 0.43 13.17 24.14
N ASN A 250 0.84 12.12 23.43
CA ASN A 250 1.33 10.88 24.02
C ASN A 250 2.74 11.00 24.61
N SER A 251 3.59 11.84 24.03
CA SER A 251 5.01 11.90 24.37
C SER A 251 5.37 13.08 25.29
N PHE A 252 4.68 14.21 25.14
CA PHE A 252 4.93 15.45 25.89
C PHE A 252 3.65 16.23 26.09
N SER A 253 3.13 16.24 27.31
CA SER A 253 1.94 17.04 27.67
C SER A 253 2.13 18.53 27.40
N ASP A 254 3.32 19.08 27.68
CA ASP A 254 3.66 20.49 27.50
C ASP A 254 3.85 20.87 26.01
N GLY A 255 4.24 19.92 25.18
CA GLY A 255 4.48 20.12 23.74
C GLY A 255 3.20 20.48 22.98
N VAL A 256 2.05 19.97 23.43
CA VAL A 256 0.74 20.25 22.84
C VAL A 256 0.39 21.74 22.97
N GLY A 257 0.63 22.34 24.14
CA GLY A 257 0.41 23.76 24.40
C GLY A 257 1.34 24.68 23.59
N ILE A 258 2.58 24.26 23.31
CA ILE A 258 3.54 25.03 22.50
C ILE A 258 3.02 25.23 21.07
N ILE A 259 2.48 24.17 20.45
CA ILE A 259 1.95 24.20 19.08
C ILE A 259 0.54 24.80 19.03
N GLY A 260 -0.23 24.73 20.16
CA GLY A 260 -1.60 25.21 20.26
C GLY A 260 -2.64 24.16 19.86
N PHE A 261 -2.32 22.89 20.03
CA PHE A 261 -3.30 21.80 19.93
C PHE A 261 -4.09 21.68 21.25
N ASP A 262 -5.28 21.09 21.18
CA ASP A 262 -6.09 20.83 22.38
C ASP A 262 -5.56 19.62 23.15
N SER A 263 -5.35 19.77 24.46
CA SER A 263 -4.90 18.67 25.34
C SER A 263 -5.90 17.49 25.37
N ASP A 264 -7.19 17.77 25.22
CA ASP A 264 -8.26 16.78 25.23
C ASP A 264 -8.60 16.24 23.82
N GLY A 265 -7.90 16.71 22.79
CA GLY A 265 -8.15 16.40 21.39
C GLY A 265 -7.79 14.98 20.96
N SER A 266 -7.16 14.17 21.83
CA SER A 266 -6.69 12.82 21.46
C SER A 266 -7.80 11.89 20.94
N VAL A 267 -8.97 11.89 21.56
CA VAL A 267 -10.12 11.06 21.13
C VAL A 267 -10.65 11.51 19.76
N VAL A 268 -10.72 12.83 19.56
CA VAL A 268 -11.16 13.43 18.28
C VAL A 268 -10.16 13.09 17.18
N ALA A 269 -8.87 13.19 17.46
CA ALA A 269 -7.80 12.86 16.51
C ALA A 269 -7.85 11.38 16.09
N TYR A 270 -8.02 10.43 17.03
CA TYR A 270 -8.24 9.02 16.70
C TYR A 270 -9.51 8.82 15.86
N GLY A 271 -10.61 9.49 16.19
CA GLY A 271 -11.86 9.42 15.44
C GLY A 271 -11.69 9.87 13.98
N ILE A 272 -11.00 11.00 13.76
CA ILE A 272 -10.75 11.53 12.41
C ILE A 272 -9.79 10.64 11.64
N MET A 273 -8.71 10.19 12.24
CA MET A 273 -7.78 9.25 11.60
C MET A 273 -8.47 7.95 11.20
N THR A 274 -9.36 7.43 12.05
CA THR A 274 -10.18 6.24 11.74
C THR A 274 -11.15 6.51 10.58
N THR A 275 -11.75 7.68 10.53
CA THR A 275 -12.60 8.10 9.41
C THR A 275 -11.79 8.18 8.11
N MET A 276 -10.59 8.76 8.14
CA MET A 276 -9.68 8.80 6.99
C MET A 276 -9.29 7.39 6.52
N LEU A 277 -9.02 6.47 7.44
CA LEU A 277 -8.74 5.07 7.12
C LEU A 277 -9.87 4.44 6.31
N PHE A 278 -11.11 4.56 6.77
CA PHE A 278 -12.27 4.00 6.06
C PHE A 278 -12.55 4.70 4.73
N LEU A 279 -12.37 6.02 4.64
CA LEU A 279 -12.52 6.77 3.39
C LEU A 279 -11.49 6.33 2.34
N PHE A 280 -10.23 6.22 2.71
CA PHE A 280 -9.17 5.80 1.79
C PHE A 280 -9.35 4.33 1.38
N LEU A 281 -9.70 3.44 2.33
CA LEU A 281 -9.98 2.04 2.03
C LEU A 281 -11.20 1.88 1.12
N GLY A 282 -12.29 2.61 1.39
CA GLY A 282 -13.47 2.63 0.55
C GLY A 282 -13.17 3.14 -0.87
N GLY A 283 -12.41 4.23 -0.98
CA GLY A 283 -11.93 4.77 -2.26
C GLY A 283 -11.06 3.77 -3.02
N LEU A 284 -10.17 3.07 -2.33
CA LEU A 284 -9.31 2.04 -2.92
C LEU A 284 -10.12 0.86 -3.46
N VAL A 285 -11.07 0.34 -2.68
CA VAL A 285 -11.96 -0.75 -3.12
C VAL A 285 -12.85 -0.31 -4.29
N TRP A 286 -13.38 0.91 -4.24
CA TRP A 286 -14.18 1.47 -5.33
C TRP A 286 -13.35 1.61 -6.61
N MET A 287 -12.11 2.09 -6.51
CA MET A 287 -11.21 2.23 -7.66
C MET A 287 -10.87 0.88 -8.28
N LEU A 288 -10.57 -0.15 -7.48
CA LEU A 288 -10.30 -1.50 -7.97
C LEU A 288 -11.53 -2.09 -8.69
N LYS A 289 -12.74 -1.91 -8.14
CA LYS A 289 -13.99 -2.31 -8.81
C LYS A 289 -14.20 -1.56 -10.14
N SER A 290 -13.78 -0.30 -10.24
CA SER A 290 -13.89 0.48 -11.47
C SER A 290 -12.92 -0.01 -12.56
N LEU A 291 -11.76 -0.56 -12.17
CA LEU A 291 -10.80 -1.17 -13.09
C LEU A 291 -11.34 -2.46 -13.73
N ASP A 292 -12.25 -3.17 -13.04
CA ASP A 292 -12.91 -4.37 -13.57
C ASP A 292 -13.92 -4.01 -14.68
N LYS A 293 -14.56 -2.83 -14.61
CA LYS A 293 -15.60 -2.39 -15.58
C LYS A 293 -15.06 -1.80 -16.87
N LYS A 294 -13.79 -1.38 -16.90
CA LYS A 294 -13.16 -0.84 -18.11
C LYS A 294 -12.63 -2.01 -18.96
N LYS A 295 -13.54 -2.66 -19.70
CA LYS A 295 -13.23 -3.55 -20.82
C LYS A 295 -12.83 -2.74 -22.04
#